data_ca448b2273a75e04a14fbb284a4ee950
#
_entry.id   ca448b2273a75e04a14fbb284a4ee950
#
_cell.length_a   1.000
_cell.length_b   1.000
_cell.length_c   1.000
_cell.angle_alpha   90.00
_cell.angle_beta   90.00
_cell.angle_gamma   90.00
#
_symmetry.space_group_name_H-M   'P 1'
#
loop_
_entity.id
_entity.type
_entity.pdbx_description
1 polymer ?
#
loop_
_entity_poly.entity_id
_entity_poly.type
_entity_poly.pdbx_seq_one_letter_code
_entity_poly.pdbx_strand_id
1 'polypeptide(L)'
;MNSKNVLVIQHIDIETPGIIADLMTKKNISFDCKNLISDYENLLDYDALIIMGGPMSVNEKSRYSFIETEIELVKKYLELKKSIIGICLGSQIIASALNSSIYKNSQQELGWHDVKIFNTDDTIFENLDNEFLAFHWHGDVFSLPDNSIKLASSKISDIQAFIYEKTCYGLLFHLEITKDIVQNITAKFESDLLSESIDKSSILSNLDEKVEKANSNGRILFNHWLNLI
;
A
#
# COMPACT_ATOMS: atom_id res chain seq x y z
N MET A 1 -23.40 7.66 16.90
CA MET A 1 -22.33 6.72 16.48
C MET A 1 -21.04 7.45 16.70
N ASN A 2 -20.06 6.88 17.39
CA ASN A 2 -18.75 7.51 17.51
C ASN A 2 -18.12 7.61 16.12
N SER A 3 -17.62 8.78 15.78
CA SER A 3 -16.86 9.01 14.56
C SER A 3 -15.65 8.08 14.56
N LYS A 4 -15.45 7.29 13.52
CA LYS A 4 -14.25 6.46 13.35
C LYS A 4 -13.04 7.34 13.13
N ASN A 5 -11.90 6.92 13.67
CA ASN A 5 -10.62 7.63 13.50
C ASN A 5 -9.54 6.67 13.00
N VAL A 6 -8.84 7.04 11.93
CA VAL A 6 -7.83 6.22 11.24
C VAL A 6 -6.45 6.85 11.40
N LEU A 7 -5.48 6.03 11.79
CA LEU A 7 -4.07 6.42 11.74
C LEU A 7 -3.50 6.17 10.33
N VAL A 8 -2.90 7.18 9.73
CA VAL A 8 -2.14 7.07 8.48
C VAL A 8 -0.67 7.31 8.77
N ILE A 9 0.18 6.31 8.54
CA ILE A 9 1.63 6.46 8.59
C ILE A 9 2.11 6.79 7.18
N GLN A 10 2.80 7.91 7.05
CA GLN A 10 3.35 8.42 5.77
C GLN A 10 4.86 8.60 5.91
N HIS A 11 5.64 8.13 4.94
CA HIS A 11 7.10 8.12 5.04
C HIS A 11 7.77 9.30 4.33
N ILE A 12 7.13 9.80 3.26
CA ILE A 12 7.61 10.96 2.51
C ILE A 12 6.43 11.81 2.03
N ASP A 13 6.66 13.10 1.88
CA ASP A 13 5.59 14.08 1.61
C ASP A 13 4.83 13.85 0.29
N ILE A 14 5.47 13.20 -0.69
CA ILE A 14 4.87 12.96 -2.01
C ILE A 14 4.02 11.69 -2.08
N GLU A 15 4.13 10.76 -1.13
CA GLU A 15 3.33 9.54 -1.07
C GLU A 15 2.22 9.70 -0.03
N THR A 16 1.26 10.57 -0.34
CA THR A 16 0.09 10.84 0.48
C THR A 16 -0.96 9.72 0.33
N PRO A 17 -1.98 9.63 1.22
CA PRO A 17 -3.07 8.66 1.07
C PRO A 17 -3.99 8.89 -0.14
N GLY A 18 -3.73 9.90 -0.97
CA GLY A 18 -4.41 10.13 -2.24
C GLY A 18 -5.93 10.05 -2.13
N ILE A 19 -6.56 9.23 -3.02
CA ILE A 19 -8.03 9.09 -3.01
C ILE A 19 -8.58 8.48 -1.73
N ILE A 20 -7.78 7.80 -0.92
CA ILE A 20 -8.24 7.25 0.36
C ILE A 20 -8.65 8.39 1.31
N ALA A 21 -7.88 9.47 1.34
CA ALA A 21 -8.22 10.65 2.14
C ALA A 21 -9.57 11.26 1.73
N ASP A 22 -9.83 11.34 0.42
CA ASP A 22 -11.11 11.82 -0.12
C ASP A 22 -12.27 10.91 0.28
N LEU A 23 -12.07 9.58 0.23
CA LEU A 23 -13.08 8.61 0.61
C LEU A 23 -13.36 8.65 2.11
N MET A 24 -12.35 8.77 2.96
CA MET A 24 -12.52 8.95 4.41
C MET A 24 -13.32 10.23 4.71
N THR A 25 -12.96 11.34 4.06
CA THR A 25 -13.67 12.61 4.22
C THR A 25 -15.15 12.48 3.82
N LYS A 26 -15.45 11.86 2.67
CA LYS A 26 -16.83 11.62 2.21
C LYS A 26 -17.65 10.74 3.16
N LYS A 27 -17.00 9.84 3.88
CA LYS A 27 -17.64 8.95 4.87
C LYS A 27 -17.69 9.55 6.29
N ASN A 28 -17.21 10.77 6.50
CA ASN A 28 -17.05 11.40 7.81
C ASN A 28 -16.17 10.55 8.76
N ILE A 29 -15.16 9.89 8.23
CA ILE A 29 -14.11 9.21 8.98
C ILE A 29 -12.99 10.19 9.19
N SER A 30 -12.64 10.48 10.46
CA SER A 30 -11.48 11.31 10.79
C SER A 30 -10.18 10.51 10.63
N PHE A 31 -9.10 11.20 10.31
CA PHE A 31 -7.78 10.56 10.22
C PHE A 31 -6.67 11.55 10.57
N ASP A 32 -5.59 11.01 11.12
CA ASP A 32 -4.36 11.73 11.39
C ASP A 32 -3.21 11.13 10.58
N CYS A 33 -2.46 11.97 9.86
CA CYS A 33 -1.22 11.57 9.21
C CYS A 33 -0.04 11.80 10.16
N LYS A 34 0.75 10.75 10.39
CA LYS A 34 1.98 10.80 11.16
C LYS A 34 3.16 10.40 10.28
N ASN A 35 4.25 11.15 10.36
CA ASN A 35 5.45 10.88 9.61
C ASN A 35 6.50 10.25 10.53
N LEU A 36 7.11 9.14 10.10
CA LEU A 36 8.29 8.53 10.72
C LEU A 36 8.16 8.38 12.25
N ILE A 37 7.24 7.54 12.70
CA ILE A 37 6.97 7.36 14.13
C ILE A 37 8.18 6.76 14.88
N SER A 38 8.46 7.31 16.07
CA SER A 38 9.50 6.82 16.99
C SER A 38 8.95 6.06 18.21
N ASP A 39 7.63 6.17 18.44
CA ASP A 39 6.91 5.53 19.53
C ASP A 39 5.47 5.27 19.08
N TYR A 40 4.90 4.14 19.49
CA TYR A 40 3.56 3.72 19.07
C TYR A 40 2.53 3.65 20.22
N GLU A 41 2.90 3.83 21.47
CA GLU A 41 1.98 3.63 22.61
C GLU A 41 0.72 4.51 22.49
N ASN A 42 0.88 5.79 22.12
CA ASN A 42 -0.23 6.73 21.93
C ASN A 42 -0.98 6.54 20.58
N LEU A 43 -0.57 5.58 19.75
CA LEU A 43 -1.15 5.33 18.44
C LEU A 43 -2.10 4.12 18.44
N LEU A 44 -2.32 3.50 19.58
CA LEU A 44 -3.21 2.34 19.70
C LEU A 44 -4.70 2.70 19.84
N ASP A 45 -5.03 3.97 20.04
CA ASP A 45 -6.42 4.42 20.24
C ASP A 45 -7.19 4.60 18.93
N TYR A 46 -6.53 4.61 17.78
CA TYR A 46 -7.19 4.69 16.48
C TYR A 46 -7.93 3.38 16.16
N ASP A 47 -9.03 3.48 15.38
CA ASP A 47 -9.86 2.33 15.00
C ASP A 47 -9.20 1.45 13.93
N ALA A 48 -8.38 2.03 13.06
CA ALA A 48 -7.69 1.34 11.97
C ALA A 48 -6.35 2.00 11.62
N LEU A 49 -5.52 1.27 10.87
CA LEU A 49 -4.17 1.68 10.47
C LEU A 49 -4.00 1.59 8.95
N ILE A 50 -3.52 2.67 8.34
CA ILE A 50 -3.03 2.73 6.97
C ILE A 50 -1.53 2.99 7.03
N ILE A 51 -0.72 2.18 6.34
CA ILE A 51 0.73 2.40 6.20
C ILE A 51 1.01 2.64 4.72
N MET A 52 1.49 3.83 4.39
CA MET A 52 1.76 4.25 3.02
C MET A 52 3.08 3.69 2.48
N GLY A 53 3.36 3.98 1.22
CA GLY A 53 4.62 3.69 0.56
C GLY A 53 5.80 4.55 1.05
N GLY A 54 6.97 4.25 0.50
CA GLY A 54 8.20 5.00 0.77
C GLY A 54 9.42 4.37 0.09
N PRO A 55 10.49 5.14 -0.11
CA PRO A 55 11.68 4.68 -0.84
C PRO A 55 12.64 3.81 -0.01
N MET A 56 12.28 3.51 1.25
CA MET A 56 13.13 2.72 2.15
C MET A 56 12.90 1.23 1.93
N SER A 57 13.90 0.41 2.24
CA SER A 57 13.73 -1.04 2.34
C SER A 57 13.50 -1.47 3.80
N VAL A 58 12.59 -2.40 4.03
CA VAL A 58 12.41 -3.03 5.35
C VAL A 58 13.70 -3.68 5.85
N ASN A 59 14.59 -4.07 4.95
CA ASN A 59 15.89 -4.64 5.30
C ASN A 59 16.91 -3.59 5.80
N GLU A 60 16.60 -2.29 5.71
CA GLU A 60 17.46 -1.20 6.19
C GLU A 60 17.10 -0.73 7.62
N LYS A 61 16.62 -1.61 8.48
CA LYS A 61 16.18 -1.28 9.87
C LYS A 61 17.27 -0.57 10.68
N SER A 62 18.54 -0.90 10.46
CA SER A 62 19.67 -0.22 11.12
C SER A 62 19.82 1.25 10.73
N ARG A 63 19.35 1.62 9.53
CA ARG A 63 19.35 2.98 9.00
C ARG A 63 18.08 3.74 9.34
N TYR A 64 16.95 3.04 9.38
CA TYR A 64 15.61 3.58 9.56
C TYR A 64 14.93 2.90 10.74
N SER A 65 15.21 3.39 11.96
CA SER A 65 14.70 2.80 13.22
C SER A 65 13.18 2.81 13.33
N PHE A 66 12.48 3.72 12.64
CA PHE A 66 11.03 3.76 12.61
C PHE A 66 10.40 2.48 12.03
N ILE A 67 11.10 1.76 11.15
CA ILE A 67 10.61 0.50 10.56
C ILE A 67 10.34 -0.55 11.64
N GLU A 68 11.22 -0.68 12.65
CA GLU A 68 10.97 -1.59 13.78
C GLU A 68 9.79 -1.14 14.61
N THR A 69 9.66 0.16 14.86
CA THR A 69 8.51 0.73 15.58
C THR A 69 7.20 0.43 14.86
N GLU A 70 7.18 0.55 13.53
CA GLU A 70 5.99 0.26 12.72
C GLU A 70 5.67 -1.24 12.66
N ILE A 71 6.68 -2.11 12.60
CA ILE A 71 6.48 -3.56 12.71
C ILE A 71 5.81 -3.92 14.05
N GLU A 72 6.27 -3.35 15.15
CA GLU A 72 5.65 -3.57 16.46
C GLU A 72 4.24 -2.96 16.54
N LEU A 73 4.01 -1.79 15.95
CA LEU A 73 2.67 -1.20 15.83
C LEU A 73 1.72 -2.13 15.10
N VAL A 74 2.12 -2.69 13.94
CA VAL A 74 1.32 -3.68 13.18
C VAL A 74 0.97 -4.87 14.06
N LYS A 75 1.94 -5.47 14.77
CA LYS A 75 1.68 -6.60 15.67
C LYS A 75 0.64 -6.25 16.73
N LYS A 76 0.70 -5.05 17.33
CA LYS A 76 -0.29 -4.58 18.31
C LYS A 76 -1.68 -4.41 17.69
N TYR A 77 -1.79 -3.86 16.49
CA TYR A 77 -3.07 -3.75 15.80
C TYR A 77 -3.68 -5.12 15.48
N LEU A 78 -2.85 -6.11 15.09
CA LEU A 78 -3.28 -7.50 14.89
C LEU A 78 -3.78 -8.14 16.18
N GLU A 79 -3.04 -7.99 17.31
CA GLU A 79 -3.47 -8.47 18.63
C GLU A 79 -4.83 -7.87 19.03
N LEU A 80 -5.06 -6.59 18.72
CA LEU A 80 -6.31 -5.88 18.98
C LEU A 80 -7.41 -6.15 17.94
N LYS A 81 -7.13 -6.96 16.92
CA LYS A 81 -8.04 -7.29 15.80
C LYS A 81 -8.57 -6.05 15.07
N LYS A 82 -7.77 -5.00 14.96
CA LYS A 82 -8.08 -3.78 14.23
C LYS A 82 -7.75 -3.92 12.75
N SER A 83 -8.48 -3.17 11.91
CA SER A 83 -8.28 -3.18 10.47
C SER A 83 -6.95 -2.52 10.08
N ILE A 84 -6.19 -3.17 9.21
CA ILE A 84 -4.90 -2.69 8.71
C ILE A 84 -4.87 -2.80 7.20
N ILE A 85 -4.35 -1.78 6.53
CA ILE A 85 -3.96 -1.85 5.12
C ILE A 85 -2.59 -1.22 4.94
N GLY A 86 -1.69 -1.93 4.26
CA GLY A 86 -0.36 -1.43 3.89
C GLY A 86 -0.22 -1.35 2.37
N ILE A 87 0.38 -0.25 1.88
CA ILE A 87 0.60 0.01 0.47
C ILE A 87 2.10 0.10 0.21
N CYS A 88 2.60 -0.63 -0.77
CA CYS A 88 4.02 -0.71 -1.17
C CYS A 88 4.92 -1.03 0.04
N LEU A 89 5.74 -0.10 0.54
CA LEU A 89 6.53 -0.28 1.77
C LEU A 89 5.65 -0.72 2.95
N GLY A 90 4.45 -0.16 3.10
CA GLY A 90 3.51 -0.56 4.15
C GLY A 90 3.11 -2.03 4.07
N SER A 91 2.95 -2.60 2.88
CA SER A 91 2.68 -4.03 2.70
C SER A 91 3.87 -4.91 3.11
N GLN A 92 5.09 -4.43 2.85
CA GLN A 92 6.33 -5.11 3.23
C GLN A 92 6.54 -5.07 4.76
N ILE A 93 6.17 -3.96 5.43
CA ILE A 93 6.18 -3.83 6.89
C ILE A 93 5.19 -4.82 7.51
N ILE A 94 3.97 -4.93 6.97
CA ILE A 94 2.99 -5.94 7.41
C ILE A 94 3.54 -7.36 7.20
N ALA A 95 4.07 -7.67 6.02
CA ALA A 95 4.65 -8.97 5.75
C ALA A 95 5.80 -9.30 6.72
N SER A 96 6.66 -8.33 7.03
CA SER A 96 7.74 -8.47 8.02
C SER A 96 7.20 -8.68 9.45
N ALA A 97 6.12 -7.99 9.84
CA ALA A 97 5.45 -8.19 11.13
C ALA A 97 4.87 -9.60 11.28
N LEU A 98 4.48 -10.21 10.15
CA LEU A 98 4.02 -11.60 10.04
C LEU A 98 5.18 -12.60 9.81
N ASN A 99 6.43 -12.18 10.04
CA ASN A 99 7.66 -12.97 9.89
C ASN A 99 7.95 -13.45 8.46
N SER A 100 7.43 -12.79 7.46
CA SER A 100 7.73 -13.09 6.06
C SER A 100 9.06 -12.47 5.62
N SER A 101 9.73 -13.12 4.68
CA SER A 101 10.99 -12.64 4.11
C SER A 101 10.73 -11.52 3.09
N ILE A 102 11.49 -10.43 3.19
CA ILE A 102 11.52 -9.35 2.20
C ILE A 102 12.83 -9.47 1.41
N TYR A 103 12.74 -9.46 0.08
CA TYR A 103 13.90 -9.66 -0.79
C TYR A 103 13.76 -8.86 -2.09
N LYS A 104 14.89 -8.63 -2.76
CA LYS A 104 14.89 -7.97 -4.07
C LYS A 104 14.31 -8.88 -5.13
N ASN A 105 13.39 -8.37 -5.92
CA ASN A 105 12.89 -9.07 -7.09
C ASN A 105 13.96 -9.13 -8.21
N SER A 106 13.76 -10.02 -9.17
CA SER A 106 14.61 -10.14 -10.36
C SER A 106 14.56 -8.91 -11.25
N GLN A 107 13.45 -8.18 -11.25
CA GLN A 107 13.22 -6.94 -11.98
C GLN A 107 12.41 -5.99 -11.10
N GLN A 108 12.64 -4.68 -11.26
CA GLN A 108 11.79 -3.67 -10.63
C GLN A 108 10.48 -3.51 -11.43
N GLU A 109 9.42 -3.15 -10.74
CA GLU A 109 8.16 -2.73 -11.35
C GLU A 109 8.01 -1.23 -11.15
N LEU A 110 8.26 -0.47 -12.23
CA LEU A 110 8.22 0.99 -12.24
C LEU A 110 7.21 1.46 -13.28
N GLY A 111 6.23 2.26 -12.88
CA GLY A 111 5.18 2.78 -13.74
C GLY A 111 3.91 1.94 -13.72
N TRP A 112 3.32 1.69 -14.88
CA TRP A 112 2.00 1.06 -15.01
C TRP A 112 2.12 -0.39 -15.42
N HIS A 113 1.60 -1.30 -14.59
CA HIS A 113 1.59 -2.74 -14.84
C HIS A 113 0.21 -3.32 -14.53
N ASP A 114 -0.14 -4.38 -15.26
CA ASP A 114 -1.39 -5.12 -15.04
C ASP A 114 -1.27 -6.01 -13.79
N VAL A 115 -2.30 -5.98 -12.98
CA VAL A 115 -2.46 -6.81 -11.78
C VAL A 115 -3.61 -7.78 -12.02
N LYS A 116 -3.35 -9.07 -11.86
CA LYS A 116 -4.35 -10.13 -11.92
C LYS A 116 -4.75 -10.55 -10.52
N ILE A 117 -6.07 -10.64 -10.27
CA ILE A 117 -6.61 -10.96 -8.95
C ILE A 117 -7.13 -12.40 -8.84
N PHE A 118 -7.15 -12.91 -7.61
CA PHE A 118 -7.56 -14.26 -7.23
C PHE A 118 -8.29 -14.23 -5.89
N ASN A 119 -9.12 -15.24 -5.60
CA ASN A 119 -9.73 -15.43 -4.27
C ASN A 119 -10.42 -14.16 -3.73
N THR A 120 -11.29 -13.57 -4.57
CA THR A 120 -11.91 -12.27 -4.28
C THR A 120 -13.11 -12.34 -3.34
N ASP A 121 -13.72 -13.51 -3.17
CA ASP A 121 -14.92 -13.70 -2.37
C ASP A 121 -14.67 -13.32 -0.90
N ASP A 122 -15.59 -12.55 -0.32
CA ASP A 122 -15.51 -12.04 1.06
C ASP A 122 -14.24 -11.20 1.36
N THR A 123 -13.65 -10.56 0.35
CA THR A 123 -12.47 -9.68 0.49
C THR A 123 -12.75 -8.27 -0.02
N ILE A 124 -11.81 -7.33 0.23
CA ILE A 124 -11.91 -5.98 -0.34
C ILE A 124 -11.75 -5.96 -1.88
N PHE A 125 -11.39 -7.08 -2.50
CA PHE A 125 -11.25 -7.25 -3.95
C PHE A 125 -12.56 -7.67 -4.64
N GLU A 126 -13.61 -7.90 -3.90
CA GLU A 126 -14.93 -8.23 -4.45
C GLU A 126 -15.42 -7.11 -5.39
N ASN A 127 -15.97 -7.49 -6.53
CA ASN A 127 -16.45 -6.59 -7.59
C ASN A 127 -15.39 -5.73 -8.30
N LEU A 128 -14.10 -6.06 -8.17
CA LEU A 128 -13.07 -5.51 -9.04
C LEU A 128 -13.00 -6.28 -10.38
N ASP A 129 -12.43 -5.63 -11.40
CA ASP A 129 -12.06 -6.32 -12.63
C ASP A 129 -11.04 -7.42 -12.34
N ASN A 130 -11.15 -8.58 -12.97
CA ASN A 130 -10.24 -9.72 -12.76
C ASN A 130 -8.77 -9.39 -13.09
N GLU A 131 -8.56 -8.39 -13.93
CA GLU A 131 -7.26 -7.83 -14.29
C GLU A 131 -7.43 -6.32 -14.49
N PHE A 132 -6.55 -5.53 -13.87
CA PHE A 132 -6.61 -4.08 -13.94
C PHE A 132 -5.23 -3.45 -13.93
N LEU A 133 -5.12 -2.24 -14.49
CA LEU A 133 -3.90 -1.44 -14.49
C LEU A 133 -3.71 -0.77 -13.13
N ALA A 134 -2.52 -0.94 -12.53
CA ALA A 134 -2.11 -0.27 -11.30
C ALA A 134 -0.76 0.45 -11.48
N PHE A 135 -0.48 1.41 -10.62
CA PHE A 135 0.82 2.07 -10.57
C PHE A 135 1.74 1.31 -9.61
N HIS A 136 3.00 1.14 -10.01
CA HIS A 136 4.02 0.43 -9.26
C HIS A 136 5.29 1.27 -9.15
N TRP A 137 5.96 1.20 -8.00
CA TRP A 137 7.29 1.76 -7.82
C TRP A 137 8.02 0.97 -6.74
N HIS A 138 8.45 -0.25 -7.08
CA HIS A 138 9.12 -1.13 -6.13
C HIS A 138 10.11 -2.07 -6.80
N GLY A 139 11.15 -2.43 -6.05
CA GLY A 139 12.11 -3.46 -6.41
C GLY A 139 12.16 -4.59 -5.39
N ASP A 140 11.73 -4.31 -4.14
CA ASP A 140 11.59 -5.32 -3.09
C ASP A 140 10.20 -5.97 -3.14
N VAL A 141 10.17 -7.27 -2.88
CA VAL A 141 8.97 -8.12 -2.78
C VAL A 141 9.04 -8.95 -1.51
N PHE A 142 7.97 -9.69 -1.22
CA PHE A 142 7.89 -10.54 -0.03
C PHE A 142 7.40 -11.94 -0.36
N SER A 143 7.77 -12.91 0.49
CA SER A 143 7.11 -14.22 0.50
C SER A 143 5.70 -14.09 1.06
N LEU A 144 4.77 -14.95 0.62
CA LEU A 144 3.43 -14.96 1.22
C LEU A 144 3.54 -15.27 2.72
N PRO A 145 3.05 -14.40 3.61
CA PRO A 145 3.07 -14.68 5.05
C PRO A 145 2.27 -15.95 5.38
N ASP A 146 2.72 -16.69 6.39
CA ASP A 146 2.02 -17.89 6.86
C ASP A 146 0.58 -17.56 7.25
N ASN A 147 -0.34 -18.46 6.93
CA ASN A 147 -1.79 -18.29 7.14
C ASN A 147 -2.43 -17.12 6.37
N SER A 148 -1.73 -16.53 5.41
CA SER A 148 -2.29 -15.52 4.49
C SER A 148 -2.81 -16.16 3.21
N ILE A 149 -3.74 -15.45 2.57
CA ILE A 149 -4.27 -15.82 1.25
C ILE A 149 -3.73 -14.83 0.23
N LYS A 150 -3.14 -15.34 -0.85
CA LYS A 150 -2.73 -14.53 -1.99
C LYS A 150 -3.96 -14.00 -2.72
N LEU A 151 -4.00 -12.70 -2.96
CA LEU A 151 -5.10 -12.02 -3.63
C LEU A 151 -4.74 -11.51 -5.04
N ALA A 152 -3.48 -11.20 -5.29
CA ALA A 152 -3.06 -10.65 -6.57
C ALA A 152 -1.64 -11.03 -6.96
N SER A 153 -1.36 -11.00 -8.27
CA SER A 153 -0.03 -11.11 -8.87
C SER A 153 0.11 -10.16 -10.05
N SER A 154 1.35 -9.91 -10.48
CA SER A 154 1.67 -9.31 -11.77
C SER A 154 2.46 -10.32 -12.62
N LYS A 155 2.86 -9.89 -13.81
CA LYS A 155 3.75 -10.70 -14.68
C LYS A 155 5.14 -10.90 -14.07
N ILE A 156 5.61 -9.94 -13.25
CA ILE A 156 6.97 -9.90 -12.69
C ILE A 156 6.98 -10.40 -11.25
N SER A 157 5.95 -10.10 -10.46
CA SER A 157 5.86 -10.44 -9.05
C SER A 157 4.73 -11.42 -8.78
N ASP A 158 5.07 -12.58 -8.20
CA ASP A 158 4.07 -13.62 -7.88
C ASP A 158 3.04 -13.15 -6.85
N ILE A 159 3.43 -12.26 -5.92
CA ILE A 159 2.56 -11.75 -4.86
C ILE A 159 2.51 -10.24 -4.94
N GLN A 160 1.37 -9.71 -5.37
CA GLN A 160 1.08 -8.28 -5.41
C GLN A 160 0.10 -7.85 -4.30
N ALA A 161 -0.68 -8.79 -3.78
CA ALA A 161 -1.53 -8.55 -2.63
C ALA A 161 -1.79 -9.81 -1.85
N PHE A 162 -2.01 -9.64 -0.55
CA PHE A 162 -2.44 -10.69 0.36
C PHE A 162 -3.43 -10.17 1.40
N ILE A 163 -4.18 -11.10 1.98
CA ILE A 163 -4.99 -10.90 3.20
C ILE A 163 -4.48 -11.83 4.27
N TYR A 164 -4.34 -11.31 5.49
CA TYR A 164 -4.12 -12.09 6.71
C TYR A 164 -5.32 -11.92 7.64
N GLU A 165 -5.86 -13.06 8.12
CA GLU A 165 -7.17 -13.08 8.79
C GLU A 165 -8.26 -12.45 7.91
N LYS A 166 -9.08 -11.50 8.43
CA LYS A 166 -10.17 -10.88 7.66
C LYS A 166 -10.00 -9.38 7.45
N THR A 167 -9.06 -8.76 8.15
CA THR A 167 -8.99 -7.30 8.28
C THR A 167 -7.62 -6.70 7.98
N CYS A 168 -6.59 -7.54 7.74
CA CYS A 168 -5.25 -7.08 7.45
C CYS A 168 -4.88 -7.36 5.99
N TYR A 169 -4.58 -6.30 5.23
CA TYR A 169 -4.30 -6.35 3.81
C TYR A 169 -2.93 -5.74 3.49
N GLY A 170 -2.15 -6.42 2.67
CA GLY A 170 -0.94 -5.88 2.05
C GLY A 170 -1.14 -5.75 0.54
N LEU A 171 -0.93 -4.56 0.00
CA LEU A 171 -0.96 -4.22 -1.43
C LEU A 171 0.41 -3.72 -1.85
N LEU A 172 1.08 -4.39 -2.79
CA LEU A 172 2.41 -3.96 -3.25
C LEU A 172 2.31 -2.87 -4.33
N PHE A 173 1.17 -2.77 -5.00
CA PHE A 173 0.82 -1.77 -6.00
C PHE A 173 0.04 -0.60 -5.39
N HIS A 174 -0.16 0.46 -6.20
CA HIS A 174 -0.83 1.69 -5.82
C HIS A 174 -2.12 1.87 -6.64
N LEU A 175 -3.25 2.02 -5.97
CA LEU A 175 -4.54 2.44 -6.52
C LEU A 175 -5.05 3.74 -5.89
N GLU A 176 -4.35 4.24 -4.87
CA GLU A 176 -4.66 5.50 -4.18
C GLU A 176 -4.12 6.74 -4.90
N ILE A 177 -3.29 6.54 -5.90
CA ILE A 177 -2.50 7.57 -6.56
C ILE A 177 -3.35 8.68 -7.18
N THR A 178 -2.81 9.89 -7.18
CA THR A 178 -3.30 11.02 -7.96
C THR A 178 -2.30 11.36 -9.07
N LYS A 179 -2.72 12.22 -10.01
CA LYS A 179 -1.81 12.73 -11.05
C LYS A 179 -0.54 13.36 -10.46
N ASP A 180 -0.71 14.18 -9.41
CA ASP A 180 0.40 14.85 -8.73
C ASP A 180 1.34 13.85 -8.07
N ILE A 181 0.80 12.79 -7.43
CA ILE A 181 1.63 11.73 -6.82
C ILE A 181 2.49 11.05 -7.89
N VAL A 182 1.91 10.63 -9.02
CA VAL A 182 2.66 9.98 -10.11
C VAL A 182 3.73 10.90 -10.68
N GLN A 183 3.40 12.17 -10.94
CA GLN A 183 4.35 13.16 -11.45
C GLN A 183 5.52 13.39 -10.47
N ASN A 184 5.21 13.54 -9.18
CA ASN A 184 6.20 13.78 -8.13
C ASN A 184 7.13 12.57 -7.93
N ILE A 185 6.59 11.35 -7.88
CA ILE A 185 7.39 10.11 -7.80
C ILE A 185 8.30 10.00 -9.02
N THR A 186 7.75 10.15 -10.22
CA THR A 186 8.48 10.04 -11.47
C THR A 186 9.60 11.09 -11.59
N ALA A 187 9.40 12.29 -11.03
CA ALA A 187 10.41 13.34 -11.01
C ALA A 187 11.47 13.10 -9.93
N LYS A 188 11.06 12.71 -8.72
CA LYS A 188 11.97 12.54 -7.58
C LYS A 188 12.88 11.33 -7.74
N PHE A 189 12.37 10.25 -8.32
CA PHE A 189 13.09 8.98 -8.50
C PHE A 189 13.42 8.68 -9.96
N GLU A 190 13.71 9.70 -10.75
CA GLU A 190 14.08 9.57 -12.17
C GLU A 190 15.33 8.69 -12.38
N SER A 191 16.23 8.65 -11.40
CA SER A 191 17.41 7.75 -11.42
C SER A 191 17.04 6.28 -11.53
N ASP A 192 15.90 5.85 -10.93
CA ASP A 192 15.46 4.47 -10.98
C ASP A 192 15.01 4.11 -12.39
N LEU A 193 14.33 5.02 -13.07
CA LEU A 193 13.94 4.85 -14.47
C LEU A 193 15.15 4.72 -15.40
N LEU A 194 16.18 5.55 -15.16
CA LEU A 194 17.40 5.51 -15.95
C LEU A 194 18.14 4.18 -15.76
N SER A 195 18.19 3.65 -14.53
CA SER A 195 18.84 2.37 -14.23
C SER A 195 18.17 1.18 -14.93
N GLU A 196 16.85 1.23 -15.11
CA GLU A 196 16.04 0.20 -15.77
C GLU A 196 15.80 0.51 -17.27
N SER A 197 16.38 1.59 -17.79
CA SER A 197 16.18 2.05 -19.18
C SER A 197 14.70 2.29 -19.55
N ILE A 198 13.90 2.77 -18.58
CA ILE A 198 12.48 3.10 -18.77
C ILE A 198 12.35 4.57 -19.18
N ASP A 199 11.63 4.81 -20.27
CA ASP A 199 11.31 6.17 -20.71
C ASP A 199 10.22 6.78 -19.82
N LYS A 200 10.57 7.85 -19.12
CA LYS A 200 9.66 8.66 -18.28
C LYS A 200 8.39 9.08 -19.04
N SER A 201 8.51 9.39 -20.35
CA SER A 201 7.37 9.80 -21.15
C SER A 201 6.30 8.70 -21.30
N SER A 202 6.72 7.44 -21.27
CA SER A 202 5.80 6.29 -21.30
C SER A 202 4.90 6.22 -20.06
N ILE A 203 5.42 6.60 -18.90
CA ILE A 203 4.66 6.65 -17.64
C ILE A 203 3.67 7.82 -17.65
N LEU A 204 4.11 8.98 -18.12
CA LEU A 204 3.32 10.22 -18.09
C LEU A 204 2.35 10.37 -19.28
N SER A 205 2.50 9.56 -20.35
CA SER A 205 1.55 9.57 -21.45
C SER A 205 0.17 9.11 -21.03
N ASN A 206 -0.88 9.80 -21.47
CA ASN A 206 -2.28 9.52 -21.14
C ASN A 206 -2.52 9.39 -19.62
N LEU A 207 -1.80 10.21 -18.83
CA LEU A 207 -1.77 10.10 -17.38
C LEU A 207 -3.17 10.20 -16.74
N ASP A 208 -4.00 11.13 -17.22
CA ASP A 208 -5.37 11.33 -16.70
C ASP A 208 -6.22 10.05 -16.88
N GLU A 209 -6.12 9.39 -18.03
CA GLU A 209 -6.85 8.14 -18.31
C GLU A 209 -6.34 6.99 -17.44
N LYS A 210 -5.02 6.83 -17.31
CA LYS A 210 -4.42 5.77 -16.50
C LYS A 210 -4.77 5.91 -15.02
N VAL A 211 -4.67 7.14 -14.49
CA VAL A 211 -5.03 7.45 -13.11
C VAL A 211 -6.51 7.17 -12.87
N GLU A 212 -7.41 7.59 -13.76
CA GLU A 212 -8.85 7.34 -13.59
C GLU A 212 -9.19 5.84 -13.65
N LYS A 213 -8.56 5.05 -14.54
CA LYS A 213 -8.73 3.59 -14.59
C LYS A 213 -8.28 2.93 -13.28
N ALA A 214 -7.10 3.28 -12.77
CA ALA A 214 -6.60 2.76 -11.50
C ALA A 214 -7.52 3.16 -10.34
N ASN A 215 -7.91 4.45 -10.28
CA ASN A 215 -8.77 4.98 -9.22
C ASN A 215 -10.20 4.42 -9.27
N SER A 216 -10.71 3.99 -10.42
CA SER A 216 -12.01 3.31 -10.51
C SER A 216 -12.02 2.05 -9.65
N ASN A 217 -11.02 1.17 -9.80
CA ASN A 217 -10.83 0.00 -8.95
C ASN A 217 -10.45 0.38 -7.51
N GLY A 218 -9.60 1.41 -7.35
CA GLY A 218 -9.20 1.92 -6.03
C GLY A 218 -10.39 2.37 -5.18
N ARG A 219 -11.34 3.09 -5.78
CA ARG A 219 -12.57 3.52 -5.08
C ARG A 219 -13.40 2.34 -4.58
N ILE A 220 -13.52 1.27 -5.34
CA ILE A 220 -14.24 0.05 -4.91
C ILE A 220 -13.47 -0.59 -3.75
N LEU A 221 -12.20 -0.90 -3.95
CA LEU A 221 -11.33 -1.58 -2.98
C LEU A 221 -11.27 -0.83 -1.65
N PHE A 222 -10.94 0.46 -1.67
CA PHE A 222 -10.82 1.24 -0.44
C PHE A 222 -12.17 1.50 0.23
N ASN A 223 -13.28 1.62 -0.50
CA ASN A 223 -14.61 1.67 0.11
C ASN A 223 -14.95 0.38 0.84
N HIS A 224 -14.61 -0.79 0.28
CA HIS A 224 -14.81 -2.08 0.96
C HIS A 224 -13.97 -2.14 2.24
N TRP A 225 -12.69 -1.75 2.18
CA TRP A 225 -11.82 -1.72 3.36
C TRP A 225 -12.33 -0.76 4.45
N LEU A 226 -12.77 0.45 4.07
CA LEU A 226 -13.33 1.44 5.01
C LEU A 226 -14.65 0.95 5.65
N ASN A 227 -15.34 -0.01 5.08
CA ASN A 227 -16.53 -0.62 5.68
C ASN A 227 -16.18 -1.71 6.72
N LEU A 228 -14.90 -2.14 6.80
CA LEU A 228 -14.43 -3.09 7.81
C LEU A 228 -14.06 -2.43 9.15
N ILE A 229 -14.06 -1.08 9.23
CA ILE A 229 -13.65 -0.29 10.38
C ILE A 229 -14.79 -0.10 11.38
#